data_e34764d55e843f9b593c69240fb529f5
#
_entry.id   e34764d55e843f9b593c69240fb529f5
#
_cell.length_a   1.000
_cell.length_b   1.000
_cell.length_c   1.000
_cell.angle_alpha   90.00
_cell.angle_beta   90.00
_cell.angle_gamma   90.00
#
_symmetry.space_group_name_H-M   'P 1'
#
loop_
_entity.id
_entity.type
_entity.pdbx_description
1 polymer ?
#
loop_
_entity_poly.entity_id
_entity_poly.type
_entity_poly.pdbx_seq_one_letter_code
_entity_poly.pdbx_strand_id
1 'polypeptide(L)'
;MSKKMNQEVQQGTAAQLRLSVEKSMSASETFESAKDFSKRLRSLRQERSDQKQALRVQVARKPLSGSERDVIFKKTAGRCHICGGLIEGAWEADHVFSHSLGGGHEVDNYLPAHPICNNYRWFYGTEEFQWILKLGVWLRTQIEKETVVGRLAAKAFCAYDRARAGRRVKRNTEQ
;
A
#
# COMPACT_ATOMS: atom_id res chain seq x y z
N MET A 1 22.77 24.92 -20.36
CA MET A 1 22.12 25.53 -19.17
C MET A 1 20.72 24.95 -18.87
N SER A 2 19.94 24.53 -19.86
CA SER A 2 18.54 24.03 -19.66
C SER A 2 18.35 22.73 -18.86
N LYS A 3 19.29 21.76 -18.92
CA LYS A 3 19.15 20.48 -18.23
C LYS A 3 19.31 20.53 -16.70
N LYS A 4 20.15 21.42 -16.18
CA LYS A 4 20.33 21.61 -14.73
C LYS A 4 19.12 22.26 -14.06
N MET A 5 18.51 23.27 -14.70
CA MET A 5 17.30 23.92 -14.19
C MET A 5 16.11 22.96 -14.05
N ASN A 6 15.93 22.02 -14.98
CA ASN A 6 14.86 21.03 -14.91
C ASN A 6 15.05 20.01 -13.78
N GLN A 7 16.29 19.66 -13.43
CA GLN A 7 16.56 18.75 -12.30
C GLN A 7 16.31 19.40 -10.93
N GLU A 8 16.65 20.68 -10.78
CA GLU A 8 16.42 21.41 -9.51
C GLU A 8 14.92 21.66 -9.26
N VAL A 9 14.16 21.97 -10.30
CA VAL A 9 12.69 22.13 -10.19
C VAL A 9 12.00 20.79 -9.85
N GLN A 10 12.48 19.66 -10.41
CA GLN A 10 11.93 18.34 -10.10
C GLN A 10 12.29 17.86 -8.67
N GLN A 11 13.48 18.18 -8.18
CA GLN A 11 13.88 17.86 -6.80
C GLN A 11 13.13 18.73 -5.77
N GLY A 12 12.85 19.99 -6.09
CA GLY A 12 12.03 20.87 -5.24
C GLY A 12 10.59 20.38 -5.06
N THR A 13 9.95 19.95 -6.12
CA THR A 13 8.56 19.42 -6.08
C THR A 13 8.46 18.08 -5.36
N ALA A 14 9.43 17.19 -5.52
CA ALA A 14 9.47 15.91 -4.80
C ALA A 14 9.73 16.08 -3.31
N ALA A 15 10.60 17.03 -2.93
CA ALA A 15 10.88 17.37 -1.53
C ALA A 15 9.67 18.06 -0.86
N GLN A 16 8.98 18.96 -1.57
CA GLN A 16 7.76 19.61 -1.08
C GLN A 16 6.60 18.63 -0.91
N LEU A 17 6.46 17.67 -1.83
CA LEU A 17 5.48 16.58 -1.71
C LEU A 17 5.82 15.66 -0.53
N ARG A 18 7.09 15.35 -0.30
CA ARG A 18 7.52 14.58 0.89
C ARG A 18 7.19 15.31 2.19
N LEU A 19 7.48 16.60 2.29
CA LEU A 19 7.18 17.44 3.46
C LEU A 19 5.66 17.60 3.70
N SER A 20 4.84 17.67 2.65
CA SER A 20 3.38 17.72 2.80
C SER A 20 2.79 16.37 3.24
N VAL A 21 3.40 15.26 2.84
CA VAL A 21 3.03 13.90 3.30
C VAL A 21 3.43 13.69 4.77
N GLU A 22 4.59 14.16 5.19
CA GLU A 22 5.04 14.06 6.59
C GLU A 22 4.19 14.91 7.55
N LYS A 23 3.63 16.03 7.10
CA LYS A 23 2.78 16.91 7.92
C LYS A 23 1.34 16.39 8.14
N SER A 24 0.93 15.39 7.37
CA SER A 24 -0.37 14.71 7.48
C SER A 24 -0.40 13.57 8.51
N MET A 25 0.71 13.29 9.19
CA MET A 25 0.87 12.09 10.00
C MET A 25 0.58 12.31 11.47
N SER A 26 -0.66 12.43 11.85
CA SER A 26 -1.06 12.12 13.22
C SER A 26 -2.26 11.17 13.22
N ALA A 27 -2.00 9.87 13.13
CA ALA A 27 -3.00 8.82 13.35
C ALA A 27 -3.42 8.71 14.83
N SER A 28 -3.16 9.74 15.64
CA SER A 28 -3.67 9.90 16.99
C SER A 28 -5.06 10.51 17.02
N GLU A 29 -5.58 10.98 15.88
CA GLU A 29 -6.92 11.55 15.82
C GLU A 29 -7.98 10.47 16.07
N THR A 30 -8.83 10.74 17.06
CA THR A 30 -10.06 9.99 17.29
C THR A 30 -11.19 10.72 16.60
N PHE A 31 -12.07 10.00 15.92
CA PHE A 31 -13.26 10.59 15.31
C PHE A 31 -14.41 10.60 16.29
N GLU A 32 -15.08 11.75 16.40
CA GLU A 32 -16.25 11.92 17.28
C GLU A 32 -17.47 11.18 16.71
N SER A 33 -17.57 11.03 15.40
CA SER A 33 -18.68 10.34 14.77
C SER A 33 -18.30 9.37 13.66
N ALA A 34 -19.14 8.36 13.46
CA ALA A 34 -19.02 7.43 12.31
C ALA A 34 -19.13 8.15 10.96
N LYS A 35 -19.87 9.28 10.91
CA LYS A 35 -20.02 10.10 9.71
C LYS A 35 -18.70 10.76 9.33
N ASP A 36 -18.00 11.33 10.30
CA ASP A 36 -16.72 12.02 10.09
C ASP A 36 -15.62 11.01 9.71
N PHE A 37 -15.57 9.89 10.40
CA PHE A 37 -14.69 8.80 10.01
C PHE A 37 -14.94 8.32 8.56
N SER A 38 -16.19 8.09 8.20
CA SER A 38 -16.54 7.68 6.82
C SER A 38 -16.21 8.78 5.80
N LYS A 39 -16.36 10.06 6.16
CA LYS A 39 -15.97 11.20 5.32
C LYS A 39 -14.46 11.21 5.11
N ARG A 40 -13.66 11.00 6.17
CA ARG A 40 -12.21 10.96 6.05
C ARG A 40 -11.73 9.82 5.15
N LEU A 41 -12.26 8.61 5.29
CA LEU A 41 -11.90 7.48 4.41
C LEU A 41 -12.21 7.77 2.94
N ARG A 42 -13.33 8.44 2.65
CA ARG A 42 -13.65 8.86 1.28
C ARG A 42 -12.70 9.94 0.76
N SER A 43 -12.32 10.90 1.58
CA SER A 43 -11.33 11.94 1.26
C SER A 43 -9.99 11.30 0.89
N LEU A 44 -9.46 10.41 1.73
CA LEU A 44 -8.21 9.70 1.48
C LEU A 44 -8.24 8.91 0.15
N ARG A 45 -9.36 8.25 -0.13
CA ARG A 45 -9.55 7.56 -1.42
C ARG A 45 -9.52 8.54 -2.61
N GLN A 46 -10.14 9.70 -2.47
CA GLN A 46 -10.14 10.73 -3.52
C GLN A 46 -8.73 11.30 -3.70
N GLU A 47 -8.07 11.70 -2.63
CA GLU A 47 -6.69 12.21 -2.64
C GLU A 47 -5.74 11.25 -3.37
N ARG A 48 -5.83 9.95 -3.06
CA ARG A 48 -5.05 8.90 -3.73
C ARG A 48 -5.39 8.77 -5.22
N SER A 49 -6.67 8.91 -5.59
CA SER A 49 -7.10 8.89 -6.99
C SER A 49 -6.54 10.07 -7.77
N ASP A 50 -6.61 11.26 -7.18
CA ASP A 50 -6.14 12.50 -7.80
C ASP A 50 -4.62 12.51 -7.97
N GLN A 51 -3.89 12.06 -6.97
CA GLN A 51 -2.44 11.87 -7.05
C GLN A 51 -2.06 10.90 -8.17
N LYS A 52 -2.76 9.77 -8.27
CA LYS A 52 -2.53 8.80 -9.35
C LYS A 52 -2.80 9.39 -10.73
N GLN A 53 -3.83 10.23 -10.87
CA GLN A 53 -4.12 10.90 -12.14
C GLN A 53 -3.04 11.93 -12.51
N ALA A 54 -2.63 12.74 -11.54
CA ALA A 54 -1.60 13.75 -11.72
C ALA A 54 -0.24 13.14 -12.14
N LEU A 55 0.07 11.95 -11.66
CA LEU A 55 1.34 11.25 -11.91
C LEU A 55 1.29 10.28 -13.10
N ARG A 56 0.17 10.18 -13.82
CA ARG A 56 -0.08 9.18 -14.87
C ARG A 56 0.87 9.27 -16.07
N VAL A 57 1.69 10.30 -16.16
CA VAL A 57 2.49 10.61 -17.36
C VAL A 57 3.93 10.09 -17.27
N GLN A 58 4.40 9.48 -16.18
CA GLN A 58 5.80 9.78 -15.98
C GLN A 58 6.84 8.70 -15.85
N VAL A 59 6.65 7.47 -15.54
CA VAL A 59 7.85 6.61 -15.47
C VAL A 59 7.55 5.19 -15.94
N ALA A 60 8.19 4.81 -17.05
CA ALA A 60 8.28 3.40 -17.44
C ALA A 60 8.96 2.60 -16.33
N ARG A 61 8.32 1.53 -15.87
CA ARG A 61 8.92 0.63 -14.87
C ARG A 61 10.15 -0.04 -15.49
N LYS A 62 11.30 0.21 -14.91
CA LYS A 62 12.52 -0.53 -15.25
C LYS A 62 12.50 -1.85 -14.47
N PRO A 63 12.68 -3.00 -15.12
CA PRO A 63 12.84 -4.27 -14.43
C PRO A 63 14.08 -4.25 -13.52
N LEU A 64 13.96 -4.78 -12.32
CA LEU A 64 15.08 -4.96 -11.42
C LEU A 64 15.96 -6.12 -11.92
N SER A 65 17.28 -5.91 -11.94
CA SER A 65 18.27 -6.95 -12.21
C SER A 65 18.31 -7.99 -11.08
N GLY A 66 18.91 -9.15 -11.32
CA GLY A 66 19.09 -10.17 -10.29
C GLY A 66 19.87 -9.65 -9.08
N SER A 67 20.95 -8.91 -9.32
CA SER A 67 21.77 -8.31 -8.24
C SER A 67 20.99 -7.29 -7.39
N GLU A 68 20.18 -6.45 -8.02
CA GLU A 68 19.31 -5.51 -7.30
C GLU A 68 18.27 -6.26 -6.45
N ARG A 69 17.68 -7.32 -6.99
CA ARG A 69 16.75 -8.17 -6.24
C ARG A 69 17.43 -8.84 -5.04
N ASP A 70 18.66 -9.32 -5.17
CA ASP A 70 19.42 -9.91 -4.07
C ASP A 70 19.70 -8.88 -2.96
N VAL A 71 20.05 -7.65 -3.32
CA VAL A 71 20.23 -6.56 -2.36
C VAL A 71 18.93 -6.27 -1.63
N ILE A 72 17.81 -6.14 -2.35
CA ILE A 72 16.50 -5.90 -1.76
C ILE A 72 16.12 -7.02 -0.79
N PHE A 73 16.28 -8.28 -1.18
CA PHE A 73 15.92 -9.44 -0.35
C PHE A 73 16.71 -9.48 0.97
N LYS A 74 17.99 -9.13 0.92
CA LYS A 74 18.88 -9.11 2.09
C LYS A 74 18.54 -7.99 3.09
N LYS A 75 17.90 -6.89 2.68
CA LYS A 75 17.55 -5.76 3.57
C LYS A 75 16.72 -6.19 4.79
N THR A 76 15.94 -7.25 4.66
CA THR A 76 15.08 -7.76 5.75
C THR A 76 15.44 -9.18 6.17
N ALA A 77 16.65 -9.65 5.85
CA ALA A 77 17.08 -11.03 6.09
C ALA A 77 16.07 -12.06 5.53
N GLY A 78 15.55 -11.84 4.34
CA GLY A 78 14.57 -12.72 3.68
C GLY A 78 13.17 -12.71 4.30
N ARG A 79 12.81 -11.68 5.04
CA ARG A 79 11.48 -11.52 5.63
C ARG A 79 10.63 -10.53 4.86
N CYS A 80 9.34 -10.80 4.80
CA CYS A 80 8.36 -9.86 4.26
C CYS A 80 8.26 -8.62 5.15
N HIS A 81 8.47 -7.43 4.58
CA HIS A 81 8.43 -6.18 5.35
C HIS A 81 7.03 -5.80 5.86
N ILE A 82 5.98 -6.42 5.32
CA ILE A 82 4.59 -6.13 5.71
C ILE A 82 4.15 -7.00 6.88
N CYS A 83 4.41 -8.31 6.86
CA CYS A 83 3.94 -9.24 7.89
C CYS A 83 5.06 -9.83 8.76
N GLY A 84 6.34 -9.58 8.45
CA GLY A 84 7.48 -10.10 9.21
C GLY A 84 7.78 -11.59 8.99
N GLY A 85 6.92 -12.33 8.28
CA GLY A 85 7.10 -13.76 8.01
C GLY A 85 8.27 -14.05 7.07
N LEU A 86 8.90 -15.22 7.20
CA LEU A 86 9.92 -15.68 6.25
C LEU A 86 9.32 -15.82 4.85
N ILE A 87 10.08 -15.45 3.85
CA ILE A 87 9.70 -15.61 2.44
C ILE A 87 10.30 -16.90 1.93
N GLU A 88 9.45 -17.89 1.75
CA GLU A 88 9.78 -19.17 1.16
C GLU A 88 9.21 -19.24 -0.25
N GLY A 89 10.07 -19.14 -1.29
CA GLY A 89 9.67 -19.18 -2.69
C GLY A 89 9.47 -17.81 -3.35
N ALA A 90 8.40 -17.64 -4.13
CA ALA A 90 8.19 -16.44 -4.92
C ALA A 90 7.93 -15.20 -4.04
N TRP A 91 8.54 -14.08 -4.44
CA TRP A 91 8.39 -12.81 -3.75
C TRP A 91 8.35 -11.62 -4.72
N GLU A 92 7.82 -10.52 -4.26
CA GLU A 92 7.70 -9.27 -4.99
C GLU A 92 8.53 -8.16 -4.32
N ALA A 93 9.19 -7.34 -5.14
CA ALA A 93 9.81 -6.11 -4.68
C ALA A 93 8.70 -5.04 -4.56
N ASP A 94 8.32 -4.74 -3.34
CA ASP A 94 7.30 -3.74 -3.05
C ASP A 94 7.93 -2.36 -2.84
N HIS A 95 7.34 -1.34 -3.46
CA HIS A 95 7.76 0.03 -3.25
C HIS A 95 7.34 0.51 -1.85
N VAL A 96 8.29 0.91 -1.02
CA VAL A 96 8.02 1.52 0.30
C VAL A 96 7.17 2.78 0.13
N PHE A 97 7.62 3.68 -0.73
CA PHE A 97 6.81 4.78 -1.24
C PHE A 97 6.27 4.40 -2.61
N SER A 98 4.95 4.25 -2.70
CA SER A 98 4.27 3.69 -3.87
C SER A 98 4.63 4.43 -5.17
N HIS A 99 4.98 3.68 -6.20
CA HIS A 99 5.21 4.19 -7.54
C HIS A 99 4.02 5.01 -8.08
N SER A 100 2.79 4.56 -7.82
CA SER A 100 1.58 5.30 -8.22
C SER A 100 1.39 6.63 -7.50
N LEU A 101 2.16 6.89 -6.45
CA LEU A 101 2.20 8.14 -5.71
C LEU A 101 3.51 8.91 -5.91
N GLY A 102 4.30 8.54 -6.92
CA GLY A 102 5.56 9.21 -7.27
C GLY A 102 6.81 8.57 -6.70
N GLY A 103 6.72 7.38 -6.12
CA GLY A 103 7.89 6.64 -5.64
C GLY A 103 8.82 6.25 -6.81
N GLY A 104 10.11 6.49 -6.61
CA GLY A 104 11.15 6.16 -7.59
C GLY A 104 11.47 4.67 -7.66
N HIS A 105 12.32 4.32 -8.62
CA HIS A 105 12.76 2.94 -8.89
C HIS A 105 14.14 2.63 -8.32
N GLU A 106 14.65 3.45 -7.41
CA GLU A 106 15.90 3.20 -6.71
C GLU A 106 15.75 1.99 -5.79
N VAL A 107 16.81 1.19 -5.71
CA VAL A 107 16.87 -0.02 -4.86
C VAL A 107 16.43 0.29 -3.42
N ASP A 108 16.72 1.50 -2.93
CA ASP A 108 16.38 1.93 -1.58
C ASP A 108 14.87 2.09 -1.34
N ASN A 109 14.10 2.30 -2.40
CA ASN A 109 12.65 2.38 -2.32
C ASN A 109 11.96 1.00 -2.38
N TYR A 110 12.70 -0.10 -2.37
CA TYR A 110 12.13 -1.44 -2.42
C TYR A 110 12.43 -2.25 -1.18
N LEU A 111 11.43 -3.02 -0.74
CA LEU A 111 11.55 -4.07 0.26
C LEU A 111 10.86 -5.35 -0.21
N PRO A 112 11.31 -6.54 0.25
CA PRO A 112 10.71 -7.78 -0.17
C PRO A 112 9.36 -8.02 0.52
N ALA A 113 8.39 -8.53 -0.24
CA ALA A 113 7.08 -8.87 0.27
C ALA A 113 6.56 -10.19 -0.31
N HIS A 114 5.73 -10.90 0.47
CA HIS A 114 4.93 -11.96 -0.11
C HIS A 114 3.96 -11.38 -1.14
N PRO A 115 3.68 -12.07 -2.26
CA PRO A 115 2.73 -11.59 -3.27
C PRO A 115 1.35 -11.27 -2.68
N ILE A 116 0.89 -12.08 -1.72
CA ILE A 116 -0.38 -11.81 -1.04
C ILE A 116 -0.33 -10.52 -0.21
N CYS A 117 0.76 -10.28 0.53
CA CYS A 117 0.91 -9.08 1.35
C CYS A 117 0.97 -7.82 0.48
N ASN A 118 1.77 -7.84 -0.59
CA ASN A 118 1.87 -6.75 -1.55
C ASN A 118 0.52 -6.45 -2.23
N ASN A 119 -0.22 -7.49 -2.64
CA ASN A 119 -1.56 -7.33 -3.20
C ASN A 119 -2.58 -6.68 -2.26
N TYR A 120 -2.49 -6.94 -0.94
CA TYR A 120 -3.39 -6.33 0.04
C TYR A 120 -2.91 -4.95 0.50
N ARG A 121 -1.58 -4.72 0.58
CA ARG A 121 -1.03 -3.40 0.80
C ARG A 121 -1.38 -2.46 -0.34
N TRP A 122 -1.37 -2.98 -1.57
CA TRP A 122 -1.70 -2.24 -2.78
C TRP A 122 -0.91 -0.91 -2.86
N PHE A 123 -1.56 0.18 -3.26
CA PHE A 123 -0.95 1.52 -3.27
C PHE A 123 -1.66 2.50 -2.32
N TYR A 124 -2.14 1.99 -1.20
CA TYR A 124 -2.67 2.84 -0.15
C TYR A 124 -1.61 3.82 0.36
N GLY A 125 -2.03 5.07 0.61
CA GLY A 125 -1.20 6.05 1.31
C GLY A 125 -0.99 5.65 2.78
N THR A 126 -0.04 6.30 3.44
CA THR A 126 0.37 5.94 4.81
C THR A 126 -0.81 5.97 5.77
N GLU A 127 -1.60 7.05 5.78
CA GLU A 127 -2.75 7.18 6.67
C GLU A 127 -3.84 6.15 6.36
N GLU A 128 -4.16 5.93 5.06
CA GLU A 128 -5.12 4.88 4.69
C GLU A 128 -4.70 3.51 5.20
N PHE A 129 -3.41 3.17 5.07
CA PHE A 129 -2.90 1.88 5.51
C PHE A 129 -2.94 1.74 7.04
N GLN A 130 -2.66 2.80 7.77
CA GLN A 130 -2.82 2.82 9.23
C GLN A 130 -4.27 2.59 9.65
N TRP A 131 -5.24 3.18 8.95
CA TRP A 131 -6.66 2.92 9.21
C TRP A 131 -7.05 1.49 8.87
N ILE A 132 -6.50 0.90 7.80
CA ILE A 132 -6.72 -0.52 7.48
C ILE A 132 -6.21 -1.41 8.61
N LEU A 133 -5.02 -1.15 9.16
CA LEU A 133 -4.48 -1.90 10.28
C LEU A 133 -5.33 -1.74 11.55
N LYS A 134 -5.71 -0.51 11.92
CA LYS A 134 -6.57 -0.24 13.09
C LYS A 134 -7.91 -0.95 12.96
N LEU A 135 -8.57 -0.81 11.82
CA LEU A 135 -9.86 -1.47 11.56
C LEU A 135 -9.72 -3.01 11.56
N GLY A 136 -8.64 -3.53 10.96
CA GLY A 136 -8.38 -4.96 10.91
C GLY A 136 -8.21 -5.57 12.30
N VAL A 137 -7.40 -4.94 13.14
CA VAL A 137 -7.20 -5.36 14.53
C VAL A 137 -8.50 -5.30 15.34
N TRP A 138 -9.22 -4.19 15.25
CA TRP A 138 -10.49 -4.01 15.94
C TRP A 138 -11.52 -5.06 15.50
N LEU A 139 -11.69 -5.23 14.18
CA LEU A 139 -12.68 -6.15 13.61
C LEU A 139 -12.36 -7.61 13.96
N ARG A 140 -11.08 -8.00 13.88
CA ARG A 140 -10.62 -9.31 14.33
C ARG A 140 -11.01 -9.56 15.78
N THR A 141 -10.79 -8.58 16.67
CA THR A 141 -11.19 -8.68 18.07
C THR A 141 -12.70 -8.86 18.24
N GLN A 142 -13.52 -8.17 17.42
CA GLN A 142 -14.98 -8.36 17.44
C GLN A 142 -15.39 -9.75 17.01
N ILE A 143 -14.71 -10.31 16.01
CA ILE A 143 -14.95 -11.69 15.52
C ILE A 143 -14.56 -12.72 16.58
N GLU A 144 -13.38 -12.59 17.18
CA GLU A 144 -12.89 -13.50 18.23
C GLU A 144 -13.78 -13.50 19.49
N LYS A 145 -14.36 -12.33 19.82
CA LYS A 145 -15.31 -12.19 20.94
C LYS A 145 -16.76 -12.52 20.57
N GLU A 146 -17.02 -12.96 19.37
CA GLU A 146 -18.35 -13.32 18.84
C GLU A 146 -19.42 -12.25 19.07
N THR A 147 -19.03 -10.97 19.02
CA THR A 147 -20.00 -9.88 19.12
C THR A 147 -20.99 -9.91 17.95
N VAL A 148 -22.11 -9.21 18.05
CA VAL A 148 -23.08 -9.11 16.94
C VAL A 148 -22.39 -8.58 15.68
N VAL A 149 -21.60 -7.52 15.82
CA VAL A 149 -20.82 -6.94 14.70
C VAL A 149 -19.81 -7.95 14.17
N GLY A 150 -19.11 -8.67 15.04
CA GLY A 150 -18.12 -9.68 14.67
C GLY A 150 -18.73 -10.81 13.85
N ARG A 151 -19.86 -11.37 14.29
CA ARG A 151 -20.54 -12.44 13.54
C ARG A 151 -21.03 -11.99 12.16
N LEU A 152 -21.62 -10.81 12.07
CA LEU A 152 -22.07 -10.24 10.79
C LEU A 152 -20.90 -9.98 9.85
N ALA A 153 -19.82 -9.40 10.36
CA ALA A 153 -18.63 -9.13 9.59
C ALA A 153 -17.93 -10.41 9.11
N ALA A 154 -17.80 -11.43 9.96
CA ALA A 154 -17.22 -12.72 9.57
C ALA A 154 -18.02 -13.37 8.43
N LYS A 155 -19.35 -13.38 8.54
CA LYS A 155 -20.23 -13.91 7.48
C LYS A 155 -20.03 -13.17 6.16
N ALA A 156 -20.03 -11.84 6.19
CA ALA A 156 -19.85 -11.01 5.01
C ALA A 156 -18.45 -11.18 4.40
N PHE A 157 -17.41 -11.22 5.24
CA PHE A 157 -16.04 -11.42 4.80
C PHE A 157 -15.83 -12.78 4.13
N CYS A 158 -16.33 -13.87 4.71
CA CYS A 158 -16.20 -15.19 4.11
C CYS A 158 -16.89 -15.27 2.74
N ALA A 159 -18.03 -14.62 2.55
CA ALA A 159 -18.70 -14.55 1.27
C ALA A 159 -17.87 -13.74 0.23
N TYR A 160 -17.34 -12.59 0.65
CA TYR A 160 -16.47 -11.76 -0.18
C TYR A 160 -15.20 -12.50 -0.60
N ASP A 161 -14.53 -13.18 0.33
CA ASP A 161 -13.25 -13.84 0.07
C ASP A 161 -13.41 -15.02 -0.91
N ARG A 162 -14.48 -15.84 -0.73
CA ARG A 162 -14.83 -16.89 -1.71
C ARG A 162 -15.09 -16.33 -3.11
N ALA A 163 -15.84 -15.23 -3.21
CA ALA A 163 -16.11 -14.60 -4.50
C ALA A 163 -14.83 -14.06 -5.16
N ARG A 164 -13.90 -13.53 -4.34
CA ARG A 164 -12.61 -13.04 -4.83
C ARG A 164 -11.69 -14.17 -5.31
N ALA A 165 -11.65 -15.28 -4.58
CA ALA A 165 -10.89 -16.48 -4.97
C ALA A 165 -11.40 -17.05 -6.31
N GLY A 166 -12.71 -17.16 -6.49
CA GLY A 166 -13.32 -17.64 -7.74
C GLY A 166 -12.97 -16.76 -8.95
N ARG A 167 -12.92 -15.43 -8.78
CA ARG A 167 -12.48 -14.52 -9.86
C ARG A 167 -11.00 -14.68 -10.24
N ARG A 168 -10.14 -15.02 -9.30
CA ARG A 168 -8.71 -15.28 -9.57
C ARG A 168 -8.51 -16.56 -10.37
N VAL A 169 -9.23 -17.62 -10.02
CA VAL A 169 -9.16 -18.89 -10.76
C VAL A 169 -9.60 -18.69 -12.21
N LYS A 170 -10.76 -18.08 -12.47
CA LYS A 170 -11.23 -17.81 -13.84
C LYS A 170 -10.20 -17.06 -14.68
N ARG A 171 -9.59 -16.01 -14.14
CA ARG A 171 -8.61 -15.21 -14.86
C ARG A 171 -7.33 -15.99 -15.23
N ASN A 172 -6.95 -16.97 -14.42
CA ASN A 172 -5.76 -17.79 -14.68
C ASN A 172 -6.04 -18.95 -15.66
N THR A 173 -7.32 -19.33 -15.84
CA THR A 173 -7.72 -20.37 -16.83
C THR A 173 -8.01 -19.80 -18.21
N GLU A 174 -8.15 -18.49 -18.34
CA GLU A 174 -8.41 -17.78 -19.60
C GLU A 174 -7.13 -17.20 -20.25
N GLN A 175 -5.96 -17.44 -19.66
CA GLN A 175 -4.61 -17.11 -20.18
C GLN A 175 -3.88 -18.36 -20.61
#